data_db009a22e993448e221ef356db420d4e
#
_entry.id   db009a22e993448e221ef356db420d4e
#
_cell.length_a   1.000
_cell.length_b   1.000
_cell.length_c   1.000
_cell.angle_alpha   90.00
_cell.angle_beta   90.00
_cell.angle_gamma   90.00
#
_symmetry.space_group_name_H-M   'P 1'
#
loop_
_entity.id
_entity.type
_entity.pdbx_description
1 polymer ?
#
loop_
_entity_poly.entity_id
_entity_poly.type
_entity_poly.pdbx_seq_one_letter_code
_entity_poly.pdbx_strand_id
1 'polypeptide(L)'
;EFPLGTFTVVTGVSGSGKSSLVNEILFKRLGADLMRMKVHPGKCDAIEGISCLDKVVDIDQSPIGRTPRSNPATYTGLFNDIRDLFASTQEAKSRGYGPGRFSFNVRGGRCEACSGDGVLKIEMHFLPDIFVPCEVCKGKRYNRETLEVHYKGKSIADVLDMTVDEGVEFFSALPKLRNKLQTLQDVGLGYVKLGQPSTELSGGEAQRIKLATELSRRSTGRTIYILDEPTTGPVSYTHLRAHETCADL
;
A
#
# COMPACT_ATOMS: atom_id res chain seq x y z
N GLU A 1 -26.48 -3.12 16.65
CA GLU A 1 -26.19 -4.48 16.18
C GLU A 1 -25.52 -4.37 14.82
N PHE A 2 -24.42 -5.12 14.61
CA PHE A 2 -23.69 -5.18 13.34
C PHE A 2 -23.80 -6.62 12.81
N PRO A 3 -24.64 -6.88 11.81
CA PRO A 3 -24.76 -8.22 11.24
C PRO A 3 -23.45 -8.61 10.53
N LEU A 4 -22.97 -9.85 10.79
CA LEU A 4 -21.76 -10.37 10.17
C LEU A 4 -22.05 -10.95 8.77
N GLY A 5 -21.05 -10.93 7.89
CA GLY A 5 -21.20 -11.41 6.52
C GLY A 5 -22.03 -10.49 5.62
N THR A 6 -22.23 -9.24 6.03
CA THR A 6 -23.01 -8.24 5.28
C THR A 6 -22.23 -6.95 5.12
N PHE A 7 -22.62 -6.15 4.13
CA PHE A 7 -22.16 -4.77 3.99
C PHE A 7 -23.04 -3.85 4.83
N THR A 8 -22.50 -3.28 5.91
CA THR A 8 -23.21 -2.39 6.83
C THR A 8 -22.73 -0.96 6.69
N VAL A 9 -23.62 -0.02 6.43
CA VAL A 9 -23.31 1.41 6.32
C VAL A 9 -23.81 2.16 7.54
N VAL A 10 -22.91 2.89 8.21
CA VAL A 10 -23.21 3.78 9.34
C VAL A 10 -23.29 5.22 8.83
N THR A 11 -24.49 5.79 8.80
CA THR A 11 -24.76 7.16 8.32
C THR A 11 -25.20 8.08 9.45
N GLY A 12 -25.09 9.38 9.23
CA GLY A 12 -25.57 10.41 10.18
C GLY A 12 -24.82 11.74 9.95
N VAL A 13 -25.34 12.82 10.54
CA VAL A 13 -24.74 14.16 10.46
C VAL A 13 -23.36 14.20 11.13
N SER A 14 -22.55 15.18 10.77
CA SER A 14 -21.26 15.41 11.43
C SER A 14 -21.47 15.61 12.95
N GLY A 15 -20.61 14.99 13.77
CA GLY A 15 -20.75 15.07 15.23
C GLY A 15 -21.78 14.12 15.86
N SER A 16 -22.50 13.29 15.09
CA SER A 16 -23.48 12.32 15.63
C SER A 16 -22.86 11.12 16.35
N GLY A 17 -21.55 11.02 16.46
CA GLY A 17 -20.87 9.93 17.18
C GLY A 17 -20.52 8.72 16.33
N LYS A 18 -20.63 8.76 14.99
CA LYS A 18 -20.27 7.64 14.10
C LYS A 18 -18.85 7.13 14.35
N SER A 19 -17.87 8.02 14.28
CA SER A 19 -16.46 7.67 14.51
C SER A 19 -16.21 7.20 15.95
N SER A 20 -16.94 7.76 16.93
CA SER A 20 -16.86 7.28 18.31
C SER A 20 -17.36 5.84 18.43
N LEU A 21 -18.47 5.51 17.78
CA LEU A 21 -19.02 4.16 17.79
C LEU A 21 -18.12 3.18 17.05
N VAL A 22 -17.72 3.52 15.83
CA VAL A 22 -17.01 2.58 14.93
C VAL A 22 -15.53 2.51 15.26
N ASN A 23 -14.84 3.66 15.38
CA ASN A 23 -13.38 3.67 15.55
C ASN A 23 -12.98 3.57 17.02
N GLU A 24 -13.62 4.36 17.92
CA GLU A 24 -13.19 4.40 19.32
C GLU A 24 -13.71 3.21 20.14
N ILE A 25 -14.90 2.70 19.85
CA ILE A 25 -15.49 1.58 20.58
C ILE A 25 -15.25 0.27 19.83
N LEU A 26 -15.89 0.09 18.66
CA LEU A 26 -15.89 -1.19 17.96
C LEU A 26 -14.49 -1.62 17.54
N PHE A 27 -13.78 -0.79 16.75
CA PHE A 27 -12.46 -1.12 16.25
C PHE A 27 -11.44 -1.36 17.37
N LYS A 28 -11.35 -0.41 18.32
CA LYS A 28 -10.37 -0.54 19.41
C LYS A 28 -10.66 -1.73 20.32
N ARG A 29 -11.94 -2.04 20.58
CA ARG A 29 -12.29 -3.21 21.39
C ARG A 29 -11.96 -4.51 20.68
N LEU A 30 -12.38 -4.65 19.41
CA LEU A 30 -12.03 -5.82 18.61
C LEU A 30 -10.52 -5.96 18.43
N GLY A 31 -9.81 -4.86 18.20
CA GLY A 31 -8.36 -4.85 18.10
C GLY A 31 -7.65 -5.29 19.39
N ALA A 32 -8.15 -4.87 20.54
CA ALA A 32 -7.61 -5.30 21.85
C ALA A 32 -7.86 -6.80 22.08
N ASP A 33 -9.08 -7.27 21.84
CA ASP A 33 -9.50 -8.63 22.17
C ASP A 33 -8.98 -9.67 21.16
N LEU A 34 -9.04 -9.39 19.84
CA LEU A 34 -8.62 -10.33 18.78
C LEU A 34 -7.13 -10.25 18.47
N MET A 35 -6.56 -9.05 18.44
CA MET A 35 -5.20 -8.80 17.94
C MET A 35 -4.22 -8.38 19.03
N ARG A 36 -4.66 -8.31 20.28
CA ARG A 36 -3.87 -7.86 21.45
C ARG A 36 -3.23 -6.48 21.25
N MET A 37 -3.95 -5.60 20.55
CA MET A 37 -3.49 -4.23 20.35
C MET A 37 -3.46 -3.47 21.68
N LYS A 38 -2.39 -2.70 21.92
CA LYS A 38 -2.26 -1.83 23.10
C LYS A 38 -3.03 -0.52 22.86
N VAL A 39 -4.36 -0.58 22.89
CA VAL A 39 -5.26 0.56 22.69
C VAL A 39 -6.26 0.62 23.84
N HIS A 40 -6.77 1.82 24.10
CA HIS A 40 -7.81 2.03 25.10
C HIS A 40 -9.15 2.20 24.39
N PRO A 41 -10.05 1.19 24.44
CA PRO A 41 -11.38 1.30 23.86
C PRO A 41 -12.24 2.33 24.59
N GLY A 42 -13.15 2.96 23.87
CA GLY A 42 -14.20 3.77 24.48
C GLY A 42 -15.09 2.93 25.42
N LYS A 43 -15.80 3.61 26.30
CA LYS A 43 -16.70 2.94 27.28
C LYS A 43 -17.88 2.29 26.55
N CYS A 44 -18.11 1.02 26.82
CA CYS A 44 -19.29 0.25 26.43
C CYS A 44 -19.54 -0.82 27.49
N ASP A 45 -20.79 -1.26 27.64
CA ASP A 45 -21.14 -2.26 28.61
C ASP A 45 -20.59 -3.64 28.23
N ALA A 46 -20.85 -4.09 27.00
CA ALA A 46 -20.31 -5.33 26.44
C ALA A 46 -20.32 -5.31 24.91
N ILE A 47 -19.50 -6.16 24.31
CA ILE A 47 -19.58 -6.53 22.88
C ILE A 47 -19.72 -8.06 22.84
N GLU A 48 -20.83 -8.52 22.29
CA GLU A 48 -21.12 -9.94 22.10
C GLU A 48 -20.71 -10.40 20.69
N GLY A 49 -20.49 -11.71 20.50
CA GLY A 49 -20.20 -12.29 19.18
C GLY A 49 -18.73 -12.15 18.73
N ILE A 50 -17.81 -11.66 19.56
CA ILE A 50 -16.39 -11.51 19.21
C ILE A 50 -15.77 -12.85 18.78
N SER A 51 -16.21 -13.97 19.33
CA SER A 51 -15.75 -15.33 18.98
C SER A 51 -16.01 -15.73 17.52
N CYS A 52 -16.93 -15.04 16.84
CA CYS A 52 -17.20 -15.25 15.42
C CYS A 52 -16.15 -14.63 14.50
N LEU A 53 -15.31 -13.76 15.04
CA LEU A 53 -14.28 -13.02 14.31
C LEU A 53 -12.86 -13.49 14.70
N ASP A 54 -11.94 -13.38 13.77
CA ASP A 54 -10.52 -13.64 13.99
C ASP A 54 -9.64 -12.38 13.82
N LYS A 55 -10.14 -11.39 13.09
CA LYS A 55 -9.39 -10.18 12.78
C LYS A 55 -10.30 -8.98 12.53
N VAL A 56 -9.83 -7.79 12.90
CA VAL A 56 -10.40 -6.51 12.47
C VAL A 56 -9.35 -5.74 11.66
N VAL A 57 -9.76 -5.12 10.57
CA VAL A 57 -8.90 -4.29 9.71
C VAL A 57 -9.50 -2.91 9.58
N ASP A 58 -8.70 -1.90 9.89
CA ASP A 58 -9.06 -0.49 9.69
C ASP A 58 -8.43 0.02 8.39
N ILE A 59 -9.25 0.56 7.52
CA ILE A 59 -8.87 1.10 6.21
C ILE A 59 -9.22 2.58 6.20
N ASP A 60 -8.34 3.37 6.81
CA ASP A 60 -8.44 4.82 6.92
C ASP A 60 -7.66 5.54 5.81
N GLN A 61 -7.79 6.86 5.75
CA GLN A 61 -7.11 7.73 4.79
C GLN A 61 -5.70 8.15 5.23
N SER A 62 -5.16 7.62 6.32
CA SER A 62 -3.81 7.94 6.75
C SER A 62 -2.78 7.48 5.72
N PRO A 63 -1.66 8.20 5.57
CA PRO A 63 -0.62 7.83 4.61
C PRO A 63 -0.10 6.40 4.82
N ILE A 64 0.22 5.69 3.74
CA ILE A 64 0.83 4.35 3.77
C ILE A 64 2.29 4.35 4.28
N GLY A 65 2.83 5.52 4.56
CA GLY A 65 4.14 5.73 5.14
C GLY A 65 4.46 7.21 5.24
N ARG A 66 5.50 7.54 6.00
CA ARG A 66 5.89 8.93 6.30
C ARG A 66 7.17 9.38 5.60
N THR A 67 7.75 8.52 4.77
CA THR A 67 9.03 8.78 4.11
C THR A 67 8.91 8.64 2.59
N PRO A 68 9.76 9.30 1.79
CA PRO A 68 9.78 9.13 0.34
C PRO A 68 10.04 7.69 -0.12
N ARG A 69 10.54 6.81 0.76
CA ARG A 69 10.80 5.38 0.47
C ARG A 69 9.54 4.54 0.48
N SER A 70 8.52 4.98 1.20
CA SER A 70 7.22 4.31 1.19
C SER A 70 6.50 4.60 -0.11
N ASN A 71 6.06 3.57 -0.80
CA ASN A 71 5.36 3.66 -2.08
C ASN A 71 4.41 2.46 -2.25
N PRO A 72 3.52 2.46 -3.27
CA PRO A 72 2.57 1.37 -3.50
C PRO A 72 3.24 0.01 -3.59
N ALA A 73 4.37 -0.11 -4.32
CA ALA A 73 5.07 -1.38 -4.50
C ALA A 73 5.65 -1.94 -3.19
N THR A 74 6.15 -1.06 -2.30
CA THR A 74 6.69 -1.50 -1.00
C THR A 74 5.60 -1.89 -0.03
N TYR A 75 4.50 -1.13 0.01
CA TYR A 75 3.39 -1.35 0.94
C TYR A 75 2.66 -2.66 0.65
N THR A 76 2.39 -2.96 -0.62
CA THR A 76 1.73 -4.21 -1.05
C THR A 76 2.65 -5.44 -1.02
N GLY A 77 3.94 -5.24 -0.74
CA GLY A 77 4.94 -6.29 -0.82
C GLY A 77 5.26 -6.74 -2.25
N LEU A 78 4.75 -6.05 -3.27
CA LEU A 78 5.08 -6.28 -4.68
C LEU A 78 6.58 -6.09 -4.96
N PHE A 79 7.18 -5.10 -4.29
CA PHE A 79 8.59 -4.77 -4.48
C PHE A 79 9.55 -5.90 -4.09
N ASN A 80 9.17 -6.76 -3.13
CA ASN A 80 9.98 -7.93 -2.79
C ASN A 80 10.07 -8.90 -3.99
N ASP A 81 8.91 -9.18 -4.60
CA ASP A 81 8.85 -10.08 -5.75
C ASP A 81 9.58 -9.50 -6.98
N ILE A 82 9.53 -8.17 -7.17
CA ILE A 82 10.29 -7.49 -8.22
C ILE A 82 11.80 -7.61 -7.98
N ARG A 83 12.28 -7.43 -6.75
CA ARG A 83 13.71 -7.58 -6.41
C ARG A 83 14.20 -9.00 -6.64
N ASP A 84 13.40 -10.00 -6.26
CA ASP A 84 13.72 -11.41 -6.49
C ASP A 84 13.79 -11.73 -7.98
N LEU A 85 12.88 -11.17 -8.79
CA LEU A 85 12.90 -11.29 -10.24
C LEU A 85 14.18 -10.71 -10.85
N PHE A 86 14.56 -9.48 -10.48
CA PHE A 86 15.79 -8.86 -10.98
C PHE A 86 17.04 -9.66 -10.57
N ALA A 87 17.09 -10.14 -9.34
CA ALA A 87 18.19 -11.00 -8.87
C ALA A 87 18.27 -12.35 -9.61
N SER A 88 17.16 -12.81 -10.17
CA SER A 88 17.10 -14.06 -10.94
C SER A 88 17.59 -13.91 -12.38
N THR A 89 17.78 -12.68 -12.89
CA THR A 89 18.25 -12.44 -14.25
C THR A 89 19.67 -12.97 -14.45
N GLN A 90 20.01 -13.35 -15.68
CA GLN A 90 21.35 -13.85 -15.99
C GLN A 90 22.43 -12.80 -15.72
N GLU A 91 22.13 -11.54 -16.01
CA GLU A 91 23.06 -10.42 -15.79
C GLU A 91 23.32 -10.18 -14.28
N ALA A 92 22.28 -10.22 -13.44
CA ALA A 92 22.46 -10.12 -11.99
C ALA A 92 23.27 -11.30 -11.42
N LYS A 93 22.99 -12.52 -11.88
CA LYS A 93 23.71 -13.72 -11.45
C LYS A 93 25.19 -13.69 -11.85
N SER A 94 25.51 -13.24 -13.06
CA SER A 94 26.90 -13.14 -13.53
C SER A 94 27.72 -12.13 -12.73
N ARG A 95 27.05 -11.10 -12.17
CA ARG A 95 27.66 -10.08 -11.32
C ARG A 95 27.61 -10.42 -9.82
N GLY A 96 26.99 -11.54 -9.43
CA GLY A 96 26.80 -11.92 -8.03
C GLY A 96 25.80 -11.04 -7.27
N TYR A 97 24.83 -10.43 -7.96
CA TYR A 97 23.85 -9.53 -7.37
C TYR A 97 22.66 -10.30 -6.80
N GLY A 98 22.52 -10.31 -5.49
CA GLY A 98 21.34 -10.82 -4.80
C GLY A 98 20.20 -9.78 -4.69
N PRO A 99 19.03 -10.17 -4.14
CA PRO A 99 17.86 -9.28 -4.00
C PRO A 99 18.14 -8.00 -3.19
N GLY A 100 19.12 -8.03 -2.27
CA GLY A 100 19.56 -6.87 -1.50
C GLY A 100 20.13 -5.75 -2.37
N ARG A 101 20.80 -6.10 -3.51
CA ARG A 101 21.35 -5.12 -4.45
C ARG A 101 20.26 -4.25 -5.05
N PHE A 102 19.09 -4.79 -5.26
CA PHE A 102 17.92 -4.14 -5.83
C PHE A 102 17.01 -3.45 -4.78
N SER A 103 17.49 -3.32 -3.54
CA SER A 103 16.82 -2.57 -2.49
C SER A 103 17.40 -1.16 -2.37
N PHE A 104 16.57 -0.15 -2.49
CA PHE A 104 16.99 1.24 -2.22
C PHE A 104 17.15 1.54 -0.71
N ASN A 105 16.79 0.60 0.17
CA ASN A 105 16.98 0.74 1.63
C ASN A 105 18.34 0.21 2.11
N VAL A 106 19.01 -0.64 1.31
CA VAL A 106 20.25 -1.32 1.68
C VAL A 106 21.43 -0.72 0.91
N ARG A 107 22.57 -0.58 1.57
CA ARG A 107 23.82 -0.15 0.93
C ARG A 107 24.26 -1.13 -0.16
N GLY A 108 24.98 -0.63 -1.14
CA GLY A 108 25.55 -1.42 -2.23
C GLY A 108 24.86 -1.19 -3.58
N GLY A 109 23.52 -1.17 -3.63
CA GLY A 109 22.78 -0.93 -4.88
C GLY A 109 22.11 0.43 -4.97
N ARG A 110 21.89 1.10 -3.85
CA ARG A 110 21.24 2.40 -3.78
C ARG A 110 22.19 3.54 -4.16
N CYS A 111 21.63 4.68 -4.52
CA CYS A 111 22.37 5.93 -4.62
C CYS A 111 22.79 6.37 -3.20
N GLU A 112 24.08 6.50 -2.94
CA GLU A 112 24.55 6.91 -1.61
C GLU A 112 24.40 8.42 -1.38
N ALA A 113 24.33 9.26 -2.42
CA ALA A 113 24.11 10.69 -2.27
C ALA A 113 22.75 11.03 -1.62
N CYS A 114 21.67 10.32 -2.01
CA CYS A 114 20.36 10.48 -1.42
C CYS A 114 19.98 9.29 -0.52
N SER A 115 20.90 8.38 -0.24
CA SER A 115 20.65 7.18 0.55
C SER A 115 19.45 6.33 0.07
N GLY A 116 19.12 6.41 -1.24
CA GLY A 116 18.02 5.69 -1.85
C GLY A 116 16.66 6.41 -1.83
N ASP A 117 16.58 7.63 -1.31
CA ASP A 117 15.33 8.42 -1.28
C ASP A 117 14.92 8.92 -2.67
N GLY A 118 15.88 9.08 -3.60
CA GLY A 118 15.65 9.68 -4.90
C GLY A 118 15.57 11.20 -4.85
N VAL A 119 15.36 11.76 -3.67
CA VAL A 119 15.25 13.19 -3.37
C VAL A 119 16.20 13.58 -2.25
N LEU A 120 16.54 14.86 -2.18
CA LEU A 120 17.27 15.46 -1.07
C LEU A 120 16.29 16.34 -0.31
N LYS A 121 16.25 16.16 1.01
CA LYS A 121 15.47 16.99 1.92
C LYS A 121 16.25 18.25 2.26
N ILE A 122 15.67 19.40 1.98
CA ILE A 122 16.19 20.71 2.41
C ILE A 122 15.36 21.15 3.59
N GLU A 123 15.95 21.15 4.78
CA GLU A 123 15.29 21.58 6.01
C GLU A 123 15.26 23.10 6.09
N MET A 124 14.08 23.65 6.26
CA MET A 124 13.85 25.09 6.41
C MET A 124 13.30 25.37 7.81
N HIS A 125 14.05 26.11 8.63
CA HIS A 125 13.71 26.35 10.05
C HIS A 125 12.32 26.93 10.32
N PHE A 126 11.74 27.68 9.37
CA PHE A 126 10.45 28.36 9.55
C PHE A 126 9.41 28.03 8.46
N LEU A 127 9.77 27.19 7.50
CA LEU A 127 8.92 26.77 6.38
C LEU A 127 8.87 25.23 6.31
N PRO A 128 7.86 24.67 5.63
CA PRO A 128 7.84 23.24 5.37
C PRO A 128 9.10 22.79 4.62
N ASP A 129 9.59 21.59 4.95
CA ASP A 129 10.73 21.00 4.27
C ASP A 129 10.48 20.84 2.77
N ILE A 130 11.49 21.15 1.96
CA ILE A 130 11.42 21.00 0.50
C ILE A 130 12.18 19.74 0.08
N PHE A 131 11.58 18.96 -0.81
CA PHE A 131 12.19 17.80 -1.42
C PHE A 131 12.58 18.12 -2.87
N VAL A 132 13.88 18.04 -3.18
CA VAL A 132 14.39 18.25 -4.54
C VAL A 132 14.94 16.95 -5.11
N PRO A 133 14.78 16.65 -6.41
CA PRO A 133 15.35 15.47 -7.02
C PRO A 133 16.87 15.40 -6.81
N CYS A 134 17.39 14.22 -6.48
CA CYS A 134 18.82 14.01 -6.30
C CYS A 134 19.54 14.18 -7.63
N GLU A 135 20.50 15.09 -7.71
CA GLU A 135 21.26 15.38 -8.94
C GLU A 135 22.08 14.18 -9.42
N VAL A 136 22.59 13.36 -8.52
CA VAL A 136 23.42 12.19 -8.83
C VAL A 136 22.62 11.08 -9.51
N CYS A 137 21.48 10.67 -8.91
CA CYS A 137 20.66 9.59 -9.46
C CYS A 137 19.47 10.10 -10.27
N LYS A 138 19.22 11.40 -10.33
CA LYS A 138 18.09 12.03 -11.04
C LYS A 138 16.74 11.39 -10.69
N GLY A 139 16.52 11.16 -9.39
CA GLY A 139 15.30 10.53 -8.89
C GLY A 139 15.26 9.00 -8.95
N LYS A 140 16.20 8.34 -9.62
CA LYS A 140 16.18 6.88 -9.87
C LYS A 140 16.47 6.01 -8.65
N ARG A 141 16.94 6.58 -7.53
CA ARG A 141 17.20 5.89 -6.23
C ARG A 141 18.38 4.93 -6.20
N TYR A 142 18.90 4.48 -7.33
CA TYR A 142 19.96 3.47 -7.47
C TYR A 142 21.25 4.04 -8.03
N ASN A 143 22.36 3.34 -7.81
CA ASN A 143 23.61 3.61 -8.48
C ASN A 143 23.58 3.08 -9.93
N ARG A 144 24.52 3.57 -10.74
CA ARG A 144 24.60 3.24 -12.16
C ARG A 144 24.70 1.74 -12.43
N GLU A 145 25.54 1.04 -11.68
CA GLU A 145 25.77 -0.39 -11.85
C GLU A 145 24.51 -1.25 -11.64
N THR A 146 23.67 -0.88 -10.67
CA THR A 146 22.38 -1.58 -10.43
C THR A 146 21.38 -1.29 -11.56
N LEU A 147 21.41 -0.08 -12.13
CA LEU A 147 20.54 0.31 -13.24
C LEU A 147 20.93 -0.34 -14.58
N GLU A 148 22.14 -0.87 -14.71
CA GLU A 148 22.57 -1.62 -15.89
C GLU A 148 21.90 -3.01 -15.99
N VAL A 149 21.39 -3.56 -14.89
CA VAL A 149 20.65 -4.83 -14.90
C VAL A 149 19.25 -4.61 -15.43
N HIS A 150 18.88 -5.36 -16.47
CA HIS A 150 17.60 -5.21 -17.15
C HIS A 150 16.78 -6.51 -17.11
N TYR A 151 15.45 -6.34 -17.01
CA TYR A 151 14.46 -7.37 -17.26
C TYR A 151 13.52 -6.88 -18.37
N LYS A 152 13.41 -7.63 -19.48
CA LYS A 152 12.66 -7.20 -20.68
C LYS A 152 13.02 -5.77 -21.14
N GLY A 153 14.30 -5.40 -21.08
CA GLY A 153 14.80 -4.08 -21.51
C GLY A 153 14.52 -2.94 -20.53
N LYS A 154 13.98 -3.18 -19.35
CA LYS A 154 13.70 -2.17 -18.32
C LYS A 154 14.59 -2.39 -17.10
N SER A 155 15.16 -1.31 -16.56
CA SER A 155 15.85 -1.30 -15.27
C SER A 155 14.84 -1.34 -14.13
N ILE A 156 15.31 -1.62 -12.91
CA ILE A 156 14.42 -1.59 -11.73
C ILE A 156 13.83 -0.19 -11.45
N ALA A 157 14.54 0.88 -11.81
CA ALA A 157 14.00 2.23 -11.69
C ALA A 157 12.90 2.49 -12.71
N ASP A 158 13.06 2.02 -13.95
CA ASP A 158 12.02 2.12 -14.98
C ASP A 158 10.75 1.35 -14.57
N VAL A 159 10.91 0.20 -13.92
CA VAL A 159 9.76 -0.57 -13.38
C VAL A 159 9.06 0.19 -12.26
N LEU A 160 9.79 0.86 -11.37
CA LEU A 160 9.17 1.69 -10.33
C LEU A 160 8.47 2.94 -10.90
N ASP A 161 8.89 3.43 -12.06
CA ASP A 161 8.26 4.56 -12.74
C ASP A 161 7.04 4.17 -13.59
N MET A 162 6.81 2.87 -13.81
CA MET A 162 5.60 2.37 -14.48
C MET A 162 4.35 2.65 -13.64
N THR A 163 3.25 2.93 -14.33
CA THR A 163 1.92 2.89 -13.72
C THR A 163 1.50 1.45 -13.40
N VAL A 164 0.48 1.28 -12.57
CA VAL A 164 -0.08 -0.05 -12.27
C VAL A 164 -0.57 -0.73 -13.55
N ASP A 165 -1.24 0.01 -14.46
CA ASP A 165 -1.74 -0.51 -15.74
C ASP A 165 -0.58 -1.05 -16.60
N GLU A 166 0.47 -0.26 -16.79
CA GLU A 166 1.68 -0.68 -17.51
C GLU A 166 2.33 -1.90 -16.84
N GLY A 167 2.33 -1.94 -15.50
CA GLY A 167 2.84 -3.06 -14.72
C GLY A 167 2.07 -4.36 -14.95
N VAL A 168 0.72 -4.32 -15.04
CA VAL A 168 -0.13 -5.48 -15.33
C VAL A 168 0.25 -6.10 -16.67
N GLU A 169 0.45 -5.28 -17.70
CA GLU A 169 0.85 -5.73 -19.03
C GLU A 169 2.29 -6.28 -19.03
N PHE A 170 3.22 -5.54 -18.43
CA PHE A 170 4.64 -5.91 -18.38
C PHE A 170 4.88 -7.23 -17.68
N PHE A 171 4.19 -7.48 -16.57
CA PHE A 171 4.29 -8.70 -15.77
C PHE A 171 3.24 -9.77 -16.10
N SER A 172 2.58 -9.68 -17.25
CA SER A 172 1.49 -10.60 -17.68
C SER A 172 1.87 -12.08 -17.59
N ALA A 173 3.13 -12.43 -17.87
CA ALA A 173 3.65 -13.80 -17.79
C ALA A 173 4.00 -14.29 -16.36
N LEU A 174 3.89 -13.42 -15.34
CA LEU A 174 4.27 -13.71 -13.96
C LEU A 174 3.05 -13.61 -13.04
N PRO A 175 2.30 -14.71 -12.82
CA PRO A 175 1.01 -14.69 -12.11
C PRO A 175 1.07 -14.04 -10.73
N LYS A 176 2.16 -14.26 -9.98
CA LYS A 176 2.34 -13.72 -8.63
C LYS A 176 2.38 -12.17 -8.62
N LEU A 177 3.10 -11.57 -9.57
CA LEU A 177 3.19 -10.11 -9.72
C LEU A 177 1.90 -9.55 -10.31
N ARG A 178 1.41 -10.19 -11.39
CA ARG A 178 0.20 -9.79 -12.08
C ARG A 178 -1.01 -9.73 -11.16
N ASN A 179 -1.25 -10.76 -10.33
CA ASN A 179 -2.41 -10.80 -9.44
C ASN A 179 -2.42 -9.62 -8.44
N LYS A 180 -1.26 -9.29 -7.85
CA LYS A 180 -1.14 -8.13 -6.95
C LYS A 180 -1.39 -6.80 -7.68
N LEU A 181 -0.88 -6.67 -8.90
CA LEU A 181 -1.09 -5.48 -9.74
C LEU A 181 -2.54 -5.37 -10.18
N GLN A 182 -3.16 -6.49 -10.56
CA GLN A 182 -4.57 -6.55 -10.93
C GLN A 182 -5.46 -6.05 -9.77
N THR A 183 -5.19 -6.48 -8.53
CA THR A 183 -5.95 -6.01 -7.36
C THR A 183 -5.82 -4.48 -7.18
N LEU A 184 -4.63 -3.90 -7.45
CA LEU A 184 -4.46 -2.44 -7.44
C LEU A 184 -5.23 -1.76 -8.56
N GLN A 185 -5.27 -2.36 -9.75
CA GLN A 185 -6.05 -1.88 -10.89
C GLN A 185 -7.56 -1.95 -10.61
N ASP A 186 -8.03 -3.06 -10.04
CA ASP A 186 -9.44 -3.31 -9.71
C ASP A 186 -10.00 -2.28 -8.68
N VAL A 187 -9.16 -1.77 -7.79
CA VAL A 187 -9.55 -0.66 -6.88
C VAL A 187 -9.40 0.73 -7.52
N GLY A 188 -9.17 0.81 -8.83
CA GLY A 188 -9.12 2.06 -9.58
C GLY A 188 -7.81 2.84 -9.43
N LEU A 189 -6.68 2.17 -9.18
CA LEU A 189 -5.36 2.77 -9.05
C LEU A 189 -4.46 2.53 -10.27
N GLY A 190 -5.04 2.22 -11.44
CA GLY A 190 -4.31 1.94 -12.66
C GLY A 190 -3.30 3.01 -13.06
N TYR A 191 -3.63 4.28 -12.83
CA TYR A 191 -2.81 5.45 -13.16
C TYR A 191 -1.66 5.73 -12.19
N VAL A 192 -1.66 5.14 -10.99
CA VAL A 192 -0.66 5.40 -9.95
C VAL A 192 0.65 4.71 -10.29
N LYS A 193 1.78 5.40 -10.12
CA LYS A 193 3.10 4.80 -10.35
C LYS A 193 3.48 3.87 -9.19
N LEU A 194 4.12 2.74 -9.51
CA LEU A 194 4.53 1.74 -8.52
C LEU A 194 5.48 2.30 -7.46
N GLY A 195 6.39 3.18 -7.86
CA GLY A 195 7.37 3.84 -6.99
C GLY A 195 6.96 5.23 -6.51
N GLN A 196 5.70 5.68 -6.72
CA GLN A 196 5.23 7.00 -6.30
C GLN A 196 5.39 7.17 -4.78
N PRO A 197 6.07 8.22 -4.30
CA PRO A 197 6.23 8.45 -2.87
C PRO A 197 4.89 8.57 -2.16
N SER A 198 4.78 7.97 -0.96
CA SER A 198 3.56 8.05 -0.15
C SER A 198 3.15 9.48 0.24
N THR A 199 4.10 10.40 0.23
CA THR A 199 3.87 11.82 0.50
C THR A 199 3.17 12.57 -0.63
N GLU A 200 3.13 11.99 -1.83
CA GLU A 200 2.46 12.52 -3.02
C GLU A 200 1.09 11.88 -3.28
N LEU A 201 0.74 10.86 -2.48
CA LEU A 201 -0.55 10.18 -2.58
C LEU A 201 -1.62 10.95 -1.82
N SER A 202 -2.80 11.06 -2.41
CA SER A 202 -3.99 11.54 -1.71
C SER A 202 -4.45 10.53 -0.64
N GLY A 203 -5.24 11.00 0.33
CA GLY A 203 -5.80 10.12 1.37
C GLY A 203 -6.63 8.96 0.78
N GLY A 204 -7.41 9.25 -0.27
CA GLY A 204 -8.20 8.22 -0.96
C GLY A 204 -7.34 7.19 -1.71
N GLU A 205 -6.22 7.58 -2.31
CA GLU A 205 -5.26 6.65 -2.93
C GLU A 205 -4.59 5.77 -1.87
N ALA A 206 -4.16 6.37 -0.75
CA ALA A 206 -3.58 5.64 0.37
C ALA A 206 -4.56 4.60 0.93
N GLN A 207 -5.83 4.97 1.09
CA GLN A 207 -6.91 4.09 1.53
C GLN A 207 -7.11 2.91 0.57
N ARG A 208 -7.19 3.17 -0.74
CA ARG A 208 -7.35 2.12 -1.75
C ARG A 208 -6.14 1.19 -1.84
N ILE A 209 -4.91 1.68 -1.63
CA ILE A 209 -3.72 0.82 -1.55
C ILE A 209 -3.81 -0.11 -0.34
N LYS A 210 -4.29 0.39 0.82
CA LYS A 210 -4.53 -0.45 2.00
C LYS A 210 -5.58 -1.52 1.71
N LEU A 211 -6.69 -1.13 1.10
CA LEU A 211 -7.76 -2.04 0.70
C LEU A 211 -7.23 -3.13 -0.24
N ALA A 212 -6.56 -2.76 -1.34
CA ALA A 212 -5.96 -3.71 -2.29
C ALA A 212 -4.99 -4.68 -1.60
N THR A 213 -4.21 -4.19 -0.63
CA THR A 213 -3.27 -5.03 0.12
C THR A 213 -4.00 -6.09 0.94
N GLU A 214 -5.09 -5.73 1.60
CA GLU A 214 -5.87 -6.71 2.37
C GLU A 214 -6.65 -7.66 1.46
N LEU A 215 -7.22 -7.19 0.34
CA LEU A 215 -7.92 -8.03 -0.64
C LEU A 215 -6.99 -9.03 -1.34
N SER A 216 -5.70 -8.68 -1.51
CA SER A 216 -4.70 -9.61 -2.07
C SER A 216 -4.32 -10.75 -1.13
N ARG A 217 -4.70 -10.68 0.14
CA ARG A 217 -4.45 -11.73 1.15
C ARG A 217 -5.56 -12.78 1.12
N ARG A 218 -5.20 -14.01 1.49
CA ARG A 218 -6.20 -15.07 1.64
C ARG A 218 -7.17 -14.71 2.77
N SER A 219 -8.45 -14.58 2.45
CA SER A 219 -9.50 -14.35 3.43
C SER A 219 -9.79 -15.61 4.24
N THR A 220 -10.05 -15.44 5.54
CA THR A 220 -10.53 -16.53 6.42
C THR A 220 -12.06 -16.54 6.48
N GLY A 221 -12.74 -15.55 5.89
CA GLY A 221 -14.18 -15.36 6.00
C GLY A 221 -14.65 -14.84 7.35
N ARG A 222 -13.74 -14.57 8.30
CA ARG A 222 -14.05 -14.13 9.68
C ARG A 222 -13.40 -12.80 10.03
N THR A 223 -13.06 -12.01 9.01
CA THR A 223 -12.44 -10.68 9.15
C THR A 223 -13.50 -9.60 8.98
N ILE A 224 -13.57 -8.66 9.91
CA ILE A 224 -14.37 -7.45 9.75
C ILE A 224 -13.48 -6.32 9.20
N TYR A 225 -13.94 -5.67 8.14
CA TYR A 225 -13.28 -4.51 7.55
C TYR A 225 -14.04 -3.24 7.94
N ILE A 226 -13.33 -2.27 8.46
CA ILE A 226 -13.87 -0.95 8.79
C ILE A 226 -13.28 0.04 7.79
N LEU A 227 -14.16 0.70 7.03
CA LEU A 227 -13.77 1.70 6.04
C LEU A 227 -14.27 3.06 6.52
N ASP A 228 -13.36 4.01 6.69
CA ASP A 228 -13.69 5.38 7.06
C ASP A 228 -13.85 6.23 5.80
N GLU A 229 -15.06 6.77 5.57
CA GLU A 229 -15.41 7.60 4.42
C GLU A 229 -14.91 7.06 3.06
N PRO A 230 -15.25 5.83 2.66
CA PRO A 230 -14.68 5.17 1.48
C PRO A 230 -15.01 5.86 0.14
N THR A 231 -15.93 6.80 0.15
CA THR A 231 -16.38 7.55 -1.04
C THR A 231 -15.68 8.91 -1.21
N THR A 232 -14.82 9.30 -0.27
CA THR A 232 -14.05 10.55 -0.38
C THR A 232 -12.88 10.37 -1.33
N GLY A 233 -12.96 10.98 -2.51
CA GLY A 233 -11.96 10.93 -3.57
C GLY A 233 -12.62 10.82 -4.95
N PRO A 234 -11.87 11.00 -6.06
CA PRO A 234 -12.41 10.95 -7.42
C PRO A 234 -12.73 9.51 -7.87
N VAL A 235 -13.40 8.72 -7.04
CA VAL A 235 -13.85 7.37 -7.40
C VAL A 235 -15.25 7.50 -7.98
N SER A 236 -15.41 7.13 -9.24
CA SER A 236 -16.74 6.96 -9.78
C SER A 236 -17.43 5.82 -9.00
N TYR A 237 -18.71 6.00 -8.66
CA TYR A 237 -19.57 5.02 -7.98
C TYR A 237 -19.56 3.60 -8.60
N THR A 238 -19.05 3.48 -9.84
CA THR A 238 -18.92 2.21 -10.56
C THR A 238 -17.93 1.24 -9.95
N HIS A 239 -16.91 1.71 -9.20
CA HIS A 239 -15.92 0.84 -8.59
C HIS A 239 -16.35 0.24 -7.26
N LEU A 240 -17.27 0.89 -6.53
CA LEU A 240 -17.90 0.29 -5.33
C LEU A 240 -18.85 -0.85 -5.70
N ARG A 241 -19.55 -0.77 -6.86
CA ARG A 241 -20.41 -1.86 -7.35
C ARG A 241 -19.66 -3.13 -7.72
N ALA A 242 -18.41 -3.03 -8.18
CA ALA A 242 -17.61 -4.21 -8.51
C ALA A 242 -17.25 -5.05 -7.27
N HIS A 243 -17.28 -4.47 -6.07
CA HIS A 243 -17.02 -5.18 -4.82
C HIS A 243 -18.29 -5.76 -4.17
N GLU A 244 -19.47 -5.31 -4.56
CA GLU A 244 -20.73 -5.95 -4.15
C GLU A 244 -20.85 -7.39 -4.68
N THR A 245 -20.23 -7.68 -5.83
CA THR A 245 -20.24 -9.01 -6.45
C THR A 245 -19.15 -9.95 -5.92
N CYS A 246 -18.14 -9.46 -5.19
CA CYS A 246 -17.13 -10.30 -4.55
C CYS A 246 -17.52 -10.82 -3.16
N ALA A 247 -18.63 -10.36 -2.61
CA ALA A 247 -19.16 -10.85 -1.33
C ALA A 247 -20.03 -12.12 -1.48
N ASP A 248 -20.36 -12.51 -2.72
CA ASP A 248 -21.23 -13.65 -3.05
C ASP A 248 -20.45 -14.88 -3.59
N LEU A 249 -19.12 -14.98 -3.33
CA LEU A 249 -18.32 -16.16 -3.69
C LEU A 249 -17.62 -16.77 -2.49
#